data_53bbd9477272e5ea06dd05e1c9e73fee
#
_entry.id   53bbd9477272e5ea06dd05e1c9e73fee
#
_cell.length_a   1.000
_cell.length_b   1.000
_cell.length_c   1.000
_cell.angle_alpha   90.00
_cell.angle_beta   90.00
_cell.angle_gamma   90.00
#
_symmetry.space_group_name_H-M   'P 1'
#
loop_
_entity.id
_entity.type
_entity.pdbx_description
1 polymer ?
#
loop_
_entity_poly.entity_id
_entity_poly.type
_entity_poly.pdbx_seq_one_letter_code
_entity_poly.pdbx_strand_id
1 'polypeptide(L)'
;VLSLHKAFLSVCEAPRTHLAIQIVKKPCGRAKWDADEVRDDLQQYVVEFLAEQDGVLIIDETGFLKKGTKSAGVGRRYSGTAGRIENCQIGVVLAYRFSKGHALIDRELYLPQAWCEDRTRGCEARIPDTNSFATKPALARELLQRTVAAGIPARWVAADEVSGGDSKFRNLLKNRD
;
A
#
# COMPACT_ATOMS: atom_id res chain seq x y z
N VAL A 1 -16.04 -2.04 9.66
CA VAL A 1 -14.64 -1.82 9.29
C VAL A 1 -13.92 -3.13 9.52
N LEU A 2 -13.77 -3.95 8.48
CA LEU A 2 -12.97 -5.18 8.52
C LEU A 2 -11.51 -4.79 8.53
N SER A 3 -10.80 -5.14 9.60
CA SER A 3 -9.37 -4.92 9.71
C SER A 3 -8.64 -5.62 8.55
N LEU A 4 -7.86 -4.88 7.77
CA LEU A 4 -7.00 -5.39 6.70
C LEU A 4 -6.08 -6.54 7.13
N HIS A 5 -5.88 -6.72 8.43
CA HIS A 5 -5.13 -7.86 8.99
C HIS A 5 -5.73 -9.22 8.66
N LYS A 6 -7.06 -9.29 8.46
CA LYS A 6 -7.73 -10.53 7.98
C LYS A 6 -7.67 -10.69 6.47
N ALA A 7 -7.42 -9.62 5.72
CA ALA A 7 -7.34 -9.64 4.27
C ALA A 7 -6.09 -10.35 3.75
N PHE A 8 -4.98 -10.31 4.50
CA PHE A 8 -3.72 -10.94 4.11
C PHE A 8 -3.78 -12.48 4.03
N LEU A 9 -4.77 -13.11 4.66
CA LEU A 9 -4.92 -14.58 4.71
C LEU A 9 -5.96 -15.13 3.73
N SER A 10 -6.73 -14.27 3.04
CA SER A 10 -7.85 -14.67 2.18
C SER A 10 -7.55 -14.74 0.69
N VAL A 11 -6.31 -14.52 0.25
CA VAL A 11 -5.91 -14.58 -1.17
C VAL A 11 -5.94 -16.01 -1.75
N CYS A 12 -6.36 -17.01 -0.98
CA CYS A 12 -6.19 -18.43 -1.35
C CYS A 12 -7.33 -19.06 -2.17
N GLU A 13 -8.39 -18.36 -2.56
CA GLU A 13 -9.52 -18.99 -3.27
C GLU A 13 -9.78 -18.48 -4.70
N ALA A 14 -8.91 -17.66 -5.27
CA ALA A 14 -8.96 -17.37 -6.70
C ALA A 14 -8.50 -18.60 -7.52
N PRO A 15 -9.03 -18.81 -8.74
CA PRO A 15 -8.61 -19.94 -9.55
C PRO A 15 -7.09 -19.93 -9.72
N ARG A 16 -6.48 -21.05 -9.37
CA ARG A 16 -5.02 -21.26 -9.34
C ARG A 16 -4.46 -21.15 -10.75
N THR A 17 -4.21 -19.96 -11.23
CA THR A 17 -3.43 -19.77 -12.45
C THR A 17 -1.95 -19.96 -12.12
N HIS A 18 -1.26 -20.67 -12.97
CA HIS A 18 0.13 -21.13 -12.76
C HIS A 18 1.12 -19.98 -12.50
N LEU A 19 0.81 -18.77 -12.94
CA LEU A 19 1.66 -17.57 -12.83
C LEU A 19 1.67 -17.00 -11.41
N ALA A 20 0.50 -16.85 -10.78
CA ALA A 20 0.40 -16.34 -9.41
C ALA A 20 1.13 -17.23 -8.38
N ILE A 21 1.14 -18.55 -8.64
CA ILE A 21 1.83 -19.52 -7.80
C ILE A 21 3.35 -19.44 -7.95
N GLN A 22 3.87 -19.05 -9.12
CA GLN A 22 5.31 -18.89 -9.31
C GLN A 22 5.89 -17.66 -8.59
N ILE A 23 5.15 -16.56 -8.52
CA ILE A 23 5.55 -15.36 -7.80
C ILE A 23 5.68 -15.63 -6.28
N VAL A 24 4.77 -16.44 -5.73
CA VAL A 24 4.75 -16.75 -4.28
C VAL A 24 5.69 -17.90 -3.88
N LYS A 25 6.06 -18.78 -4.79
CA LYS A 25 6.81 -20.01 -4.47
C LYS A 25 8.34 -19.93 -4.54
N LYS A 26 8.94 -18.82 -4.97
CA LYS A 26 10.40 -18.69 -4.91
C LYS A 26 10.84 -18.17 -3.55
N PRO A 27 11.53 -18.99 -2.73
CA PRO A 27 12.07 -18.51 -1.46
C PRO A 27 13.17 -17.49 -1.72
N CYS A 28 13.05 -16.40 -1.06
CA CYS A 28 13.71 -15.12 -1.23
C CYS A 28 15.20 -15.05 -0.83
N GLY A 29 15.94 -16.16 -0.81
CA GLY A 29 17.29 -16.15 -0.23
C GLY A 29 18.37 -15.45 -1.05
N ARG A 30 18.24 -15.35 -2.37
CA ARG A 30 19.26 -14.76 -3.26
C ARG A 30 18.73 -13.98 -4.46
N ALA A 31 17.43 -13.90 -4.67
CA ALA A 31 16.84 -13.13 -5.76
C ALA A 31 16.81 -11.65 -5.39
N LYS A 32 17.32 -10.79 -6.24
CA LYS A 32 17.09 -9.36 -6.14
C LYS A 32 15.66 -9.11 -6.63
N TRP A 33 14.82 -8.60 -5.77
CA TRP A 33 13.44 -8.23 -6.08
C TRP A 33 13.38 -6.71 -6.22
N ASP A 34 12.86 -6.24 -7.33
CA ASP A 34 12.34 -4.89 -7.42
C ASP A 34 10.89 -4.90 -6.97
N ALA A 35 10.61 -4.19 -5.90
CA ALA A 35 9.27 -4.19 -5.31
C ALA A 35 8.28 -3.40 -6.16
N ASP A 36 8.75 -2.50 -7.01
CA ASP A 36 7.91 -1.72 -7.91
C ASP A 36 7.57 -2.52 -9.16
N GLU A 37 8.51 -3.27 -9.72
CA GLU A 37 8.22 -4.23 -10.80
C GLU A 37 7.17 -5.26 -10.37
N VAL A 38 7.29 -5.81 -9.15
CA VAL A 38 6.29 -6.76 -8.61
C VAL A 38 4.92 -6.12 -8.44
N ARG A 39 4.85 -4.84 -8.02
CA ARG A 39 3.60 -4.08 -7.97
C ARG A 39 2.99 -3.94 -9.37
N ASP A 40 3.80 -3.55 -10.34
CA ASP A 40 3.34 -3.31 -11.71
C ASP A 40 2.82 -4.60 -12.36
N ASP A 41 3.51 -5.72 -12.17
CA ASP A 41 3.06 -7.05 -12.59
C ASP A 41 1.73 -7.43 -11.92
N LEU A 42 1.58 -7.13 -10.63
CA LEU A 42 0.34 -7.40 -9.90
C LEU A 42 -0.82 -6.53 -10.42
N GLN A 43 -0.56 -5.25 -10.68
CA GLN A 43 -1.58 -4.35 -11.24
C GLN A 43 -2.01 -4.81 -12.63
N GLN A 44 -1.06 -5.21 -13.47
CA GLN A 44 -1.36 -5.79 -14.78
C GLN A 44 -2.21 -7.06 -14.68
N TYR A 45 -1.86 -7.96 -13.76
CA TYR A 45 -2.65 -9.16 -13.48
C TYR A 45 -4.09 -8.82 -13.06
N VAL A 46 -4.26 -7.81 -12.23
CA VAL A 46 -5.60 -7.35 -11.80
C VAL A 46 -6.39 -6.85 -13.00
N VAL A 47 -5.80 -6.02 -13.87
CA VAL A 47 -6.45 -5.51 -15.08
C VAL A 47 -6.89 -6.65 -16.00
N GLU A 48 -6.04 -7.66 -16.17
CA GLU A 48 -6.29 -8.75 -17.12
C GLU A 48 -7.32 -9.77 -16.61
N PHE A 49 -7.31 -10.08 -15.31
CA PHE A 49 -8.06 -11.24 -14.78
C PHE A 49 -9.10 -10.92 -13.72
N LEU A 50 -9.03 -9.77 -13.05
CA LEU A 50 -9.85 -9.47 -11.88
C LEU A 50 -10.65 -8.17 -12.02
N ALA A 51 -10.36 -7.36 -13.04
CA ALA A 51 -10.96 -6.04 -13.21
C ALA A 51 -12.46 -6.12 -13.50
N GLU A 52 -13.24 -5.35 -12.75
CA GLU A 52 -14.69 -5.19 -12.90
C GLU A 52 -15.05 -3.71 -12.91
N GLN A 53 -16.05 -3.31 -13.71
CA GLN A 53 -16.50 -1.92 -13.81
C GLN A 53 -17.02 -1.39 -12.45
N ASP A 54 -17.62 -2.26 -11.63
CA ASP A 54 -18.12 -1.93 -10.30
C ASP A 54 -17.06 -2.12 -9.19
N GLY A 55 -15.79 -2.26 -9.56
CA GLY A 55 -14.68 -2.39 -8.63
C GLY A 55 -14.58 -1.24 -7.64
N VAL A 56 -14.03 -1.52 -6.45
CA VAL A 56 -13.83 -0.54 -5.39
C VAL A 56 -12.36 -0.47 -5.01
N LEU A 57 -11.77 0.72 -5.06
CA LEU A 57 -10.46 0.99 -4.49
C LEU A 57 -10.60 1.32 -3.01
N ILE A 58 -9.79 0.71 -2.17
CA ILE A 58 -9.81 0.90 -0.71
C ILE A 58 -8.41 1.32 -0.28
N ILE A 59 -8.30 2.52 0.29
CA ILE A 59 -7.05 3.07 0.83
C ILE A 59 -7.12 3.05 2.34
N ASP A 60 -6.11 2.49 2.97
CA ASP A 60 -6.03 2.40 4.43
C ASP A 60 -4.57 2.37 4.90
N GLU A 61 -4.37 2.56 6.20
CA GLU A 61 -3.07 2.52 6.83
C GLU A 61 -2.89 1.22 7.63
N THR A 62 -1.69 0.67 7.56
CA THR A 62 -1.35 -0.51 8.35
C THR A 62 -0.07 -0.28 9.16
N GLY A 63 -0.14 -0.52 10.47
CA GLY A 63 0.99 -0.45 11.38
C GLY A 63 1.69 -1.81 11.52
N PHE A 64 2.94 -1.89 11.11
CA PHE A 64 3.79 -3.08 11.28
C PHE A 64 4.62 -2.94 12.54
N LEU A 65 4.35 -3.76 13.55
CA LEU A 65 5.10 -3.76 14.81
C LEU A 65 6.57 -4.10 14.56
N LYS A 66 7.46 -3.34 15.16
CA LYS A 66 8.92 -3.52 15.03
C LYS A 66 9.58 -3.59 16.41
N LYS A 67 10.59 -4.45 16.52
CA LYS A 67 11.54 -4.44 17.63
C LYS A 67 12.75 -3.60 17.21
N GLY A 68 13.12 -2.62 18.01
CA GLY A 68 14.27 -1.75 17.72
C GLY A 68 13.93 -0.50 16.89
N THR A 69 14.95 0.30 16.57
CA THR A 69 14.82 1.69 16.09
C THR A 69 15.40 1.91 14.72
N LYS A 70 15.98 0.89 14.05
CA LYS A 70 16.75 1.03 12.82
C LYS A 70 15.95 0.83 11.53
N SER A 71 14.74 0.26 11.60
CA SER A 71 13.91 0.08 10.39
C SER A 71 13.42 1.44 9.88
N ALA A 72 13.49 1.66 8.56
CA ALA A 72 13.04 2.90 7.92
C ALA A 72 11.63 3.32 8.38
N GLY A 73 11.44 4.57 8.76
CA GLY A 73 10.14 5.11 9.18
C GLY A 73 9.63 4.65 10.55
N VAL A 74 10.38 3.80 11.26
CA VAL A 74 9.94 3.29 12.58
C VAL A 74 9.85 4.41 13.62
N GLY A 75 8.82 4.34 14.45
CA GLY A 75 8.62 5.27 15.56
C GLY A 75 7.48 4.83 16.47
N ARG A 76 7.41 5.43 17.66
CA ARG A 76 6.31 5.18 18.62
C ARG A 76 5.04 5.88 18.12
N ARG A 77 4.03 5.09 17.82
CA ARG A 77 2.74 5.55 17.27
C ARG A 77 1.62 4.65 17.73
N TYR A 78 0.41 5.17 17.70
CA TYR A 78 -0.76 4.34 17.88
C TYR A 78 -0.85 3.32 16.74
N SER A 79 -0.96 2.06 17.11
CA SER A 79 -1.19 0.95 16.18
C SER A 79 -2.60 0.43 16.38
N GLY A 80 -3.46 0.58 15.37
CA GLY A 80 -4.82 0.02 15.41
C GLY A 80 -4.84 -1.49 15.63
N THR A 81 -3.85 -2.18 15.10
CA THR A 81 -3.69 -3.65 15.28
C THR A 81 -3.36 -4.03 16.72
N ALA A 82 -2.54 -3.23 17.41
CA ALA A 82 -2.16 -3.49 18.81
C ALA A 82 -3.11 -2.80 19.82
N GLY A 83 -3.96 -1.88 19.39
CA GLY A 83 -4.85 -1.11 20.26
C GLY A 83 -4.15 -0.14 21.21
N ARG A 84 -2.86 0.14 20.99
CA ARG A 84 -2.03 0.97 21.88
C ARG A 84 -0.87 1.61 21.12
N ILE A 85 -0.13 2.51 21.82
CA ILE A 85 1.09 3.10 21.27
C ILE A 85 2.21 2.07 21.32
N GLU A 86 2.70 1.73 20.13
CA GLU A 86 3.79 0.77 19.92
C GLU A 86 4.84 1.33 18.97
N ASN A 87 6.00 0.68 18.96
CA ASN A 87 7.04 0.95 17.99
C ASN A 87 6.68 0.26 16.67
N CYS A 88 6.33 1.04 15.65
CA CYS A 88 5.85 0.49 14.39
C CYS A 88 6.29 1.33 13.17
N GLN A 89 6.32 0.67 12.01
CA GLN A 89 6.32 1.31 10.70
C GLN A 89 4.87 1.45 10.23
N ILE A 90 4.56 2.49 9.48
CA ILE A 90 3.24 2.66 8.87
C ILE A 90 3.36 2.53 7.36
N GLY A 91 2.60 1.63 6.79
CA GLY A 91 2.35 1.53 5.35
C GLY A 91 1.01 2.14 5.00
N VAL A 92 0.96 2.98 3.98
CA VAL A 92 -0.27 3.34 3.29
C VAL A 92 -0.45 2.31 2.19
N VAL A 93 -1.60 1.66 2.15
CA VAL A 93 -1.87 0.56 1.23
C VAL A 93 -3.12 0.81 0.43
N LEU A 94 -3.14 0.30 -0.78
CA LEU A 94 -4.29 0.35 -1.66
C LEU A 94 -4.71 -1.07 -2.04
N ALA A 95 -5.97 -1.38 -1.78
CA ALA A 95 -6.59 -2.64 -2.15
C ALA A 95 -7.64 -2.40 -3.24
N TYR A 96 -7.79 -3.38 -4.11
CA TYR A 96 -8.86 -3.48 -5.09
C TYR A 96 -9.84 -4.56 -4.67
N ARG A 97 -11.12 -4.21 -4.53
CA ARG A 97 -12.21 -5.14 -4.25
C ARG A 97 -13.05 -5.37 -5.51
N PHE A 98 -13.31 -6.61 -5.81
CA PHE A 98 -14.15 -7.09 -6.90
C PHE A 98 -15.18 -8.10 -6.36
N SER A 99 -16.08 -8.59 -7.20
CA SER A 99 -17.22 -9.44 -6.77
C SER A 99 -16.79 -10.70 -6.01
N LYS A 100 -15.67 -11.31 -6.40
CA LYS A 100 -15.16 -12.59 -5.86
C LYS A 100 -14.13 -12.45 -4.75
N GLY A 101 -13.69 -11.22 -4.43
CA GLY A 101 -12.66 -11.04 -3.40
C GLY A 101 -12.01 -9.66 -3.41
N HIS A 102 -10.78 -9.61 -2.96
CA HIS A 102 -9.97 -8.39 -2.96
C HIS A 102 -8.48 -8.74 -3.09
N ALA A 103 -7.69 -7.78 -3.58
CA ALA A 103 -6.24 -7.87 -3.68
C ALA A 103 -5.59 -6.58 -3.18
N LEU A 104 -4.44 -6.67 -2.49
CA LEU A 104 -3.58 -5.52 -2.27
C LEU A 104 -2.81 -5.26 -3.56
N ILE A 105 -2.93 -4.06 -4.11
CA ILE A 105 -2.40 -3.75 -5.44
C ILE A 105 -1.32 -2.67 -5.43
N ASP A 106 -1.20 -1.92 -4.34
CA ASP A 106 -0.15 -0.92 -4.19
C ASP A 106 0.14 -0.60 -2.71
N ARG A 107 1.31 -0.01 -2.44
CA ARG A 107 1.77 0.33 -1.09
C ARG A 107 2.80 1.47 -1.14
N GLU A 108 2.84 2.26 -0.07
CA GLU A 108 3.91 3.19 0.24
C GLU A 108 4.30 3.14 1.71
N LEU A 109 5.59 3.28 1.98
CA LEU A 109 6.08 3.42 3.34
C LEU A 109 5.98 4.88 3.78
N TYR A 110 5.22 5.14 4.84
CA TYR A 110 5.20 6.45 5.43
C TYR A 110 6.50 6.75 6.18
N LEU A 111 7.25 7.73 5.71
CA LEU A 111 8.44 8.24 6.37
C LEU A 111 8.08 9.53 7.14
N PRO A 112 8.14 9.52 8.48
CA PRO A 112 7.97 10.75 9.27
C PRO A 112 9.00 11.80 8.89
N GLN A 113 8.64 13.08 9.05
CA GLN A 113 9.50 14.21 8.74
C GLN A 113 10.90 14.08 9.37
N ALA A 114 10.98 13.68 10.65
CA ALA A 114 12.24 13.45 11.35
C ALA A 114 13.15 12.39 10.71
N TRP A 115 12.57 11.43 9.96
CA TRP A 115 13.33 10.46 9.18
C TRP A 115 13.87 11.04 7.88
N CYS A 116 13.13 11.96 7.25
CA CYS A 116 13.55 12.64 6.02
C CYS A 116 14.63 13.70 6.30
N GLU A 117 14.63 14.30 7.48
CA GLU A 117 15.60 15.31 7.91
C GLU A 117 16.91 14.70 8.42
N ASP A 118 16.89 13.50 9.03
CA ASP A 118 18.06 12.80 9.54
C ASP A 118 18.72 11.96 8.44
N ARG A 119 19.61 12.59 7.68
CA ARG A 119 20.35 11.96 6.57
C ARG A 119 21.19 10.77 7.02
N THR A 120 21.82 10.84 8.19
CA THR A 120 22.65 9.75 8.73
C THR A 120 21.81 8.52 8.99
N ARG A 121 20.69 8.70 9.67
CA ARG A 121 19.74 7.63 9.96
C ARG A 121 19.08 7.08 8.70
N GLY A 122 18.78 7.96 7.75
CA GLY A 122 18.24 7.58 6.44
C GLY A 122 19.19 6.67 5.68
N CYS A 123 20.48 7.05 5.61
CA CYS A 123 21.52 6.27 4.96
C CYS A 123 21.71 4.88 5.62
N GLU A 124 21.76 4.81 6.96
CA GLU A 124 21.82 3.53 7.70
C GLU A 124 20.64 2.61 7.37
N ALA A 125 19.46 3.18 7.19
CA ALA A 125 18.23 2.47 6.84
C ALA A 125 18.07 2.24 5.33
N ARG A 126 19.04 2.65 4.50
CA ARG A 126 19.03 2.56 3.04
C ARG A 126 17.86 3.30 2.39
N ILE A 127 17.45 4.42 2.97
CA ILE A 127 16.48 5.33 2.35
C ILE A 127 17.22 6.12 1.26
N PRO A 128 16.70 6.14 0.01
CA PRO A 128 17.30 6.94 -1.05
C PRO A 128 17.33 8.44 -0.70
N ASP A 129 18.39 9.14 -1.08
CA ASP A 129 18.54 10.58 -0.83
C ASP A 129 17.49 11.44 -1.56
N THR A 130 16.86 10.87 -2.58
CA THR A 130 15.77 11.49 -3.33
C THR A 130 14.44 11.54 -2.58
N ASN A 131 14.31 10.76 -1.49
CA ASN A 131 13.08 10.73 -0.72
C ASN A 131 12.88 12.05 0.04
N SER A 132 11.68 12.61 -0.09
CA SER A 132 11.22 13.79 0.61
C SER A 132 10.03 13.43 1.51
N PHE A 133 9.76 14.30 2.48
CA PHE A 133 8.58 14.13 3.34
C PHE A 133 7.29 14.22 2.53
N ALA A 134 6.42 13.23 2.70
CA ALA A 134 5.07 13.24 2.18
C ALA A 134 4.07 12.92 3.31
N THR A 135 2.95 13.63 3.33
CA THR A 135 1.86 13.30 4.25
C THR A 135 1.15 12.02 3.80
N LYS A 136 0.48 11.33 4.69
CA LYS A 136 -0.26 10.11 4.35
C LYS A 136 -1.32 10.34 3.26
N PRO A 137 -2.13 11.45 3.29
CA PRO A 137 -3.01 11.77 2.17
C PRO A 137 -2.26 12.04 0.85
N ALA A 138 -1.02 12.56 0.90
CA ALA A 138 -0.20 12.72 -0.32
C ALA A 138 0.18 11.36 -0.89
N LEU A 139 0.65 10.43 -0.06
CA LEU A 139 0.93 9.06 -0.47
C LEU A 139 -0.32 8.36 -1.02
N ALA A 140 -1.46 8.52 -0.35
CA ALA A 140 -2.74 7.98 -0.84
C ALA A 140 -3.09 8.48 -2.25
N ARG A 141 -2.83 9.77 -2.55
CA ARG A 141 -3.02 10.33 -3.90
C ARG A 141 -2.08 9.70 -4.92
N GLU A 142 -0.82 9.51 -4.56
CA GLU A 142 0.17 8.87 -5.45
C GLU A 142 -0.23 7.43 -5.79
N LEU A 143 -0.64 6.65 -4.79
CA LEU A 143 -1.17 5.30 -4.99
C LEU A 143 -2.34 5.29 -5.97
N LEU A 144 -3.31 6.19 -5.75
CA LEU A 144 -4.49 6.30 -6.60
C LEU A 144 -4.13 6.70 -8.04
N GLN A 145 -3.21 7.66 -8.21
CA GLN A 145 -2.77 8.10 -9.54
C GLN A 145 -2.09 6.97 -10.31
N ARG A 146 -1.18 6.21 -9.67
CA ARG A 146 -0.53 5.04 -10.28
C ARG A 146 -1.54 3.97 -10.69
N THR A 147 -2.47 3.64 -9.80
CA THR A 147 -3.50 2.63 -10.04
C THR A 147 -4.38 2.98 -11.25
N VAL A 148 -4.74 4.25 -11.37
CA VAL A 148 -5.52 4.70 -12.51
C VAL A 148 -4.69 4.75 -13.79
N ALA A 149 -3.43 5.16 -13.71
CA ALA A 149 -2.51 5.12 -14.86
C ALA A 149 -2.29 3.68 -15.35
N ALA A 150 -2.33 2.69 -14.45
CA ALA A 150 -2.29 1.27 -14.79
C ALA A 150 -3.58 0.74 -15.44
N GLY A 151 -4.64 1.55 -15.51
CA GLY A 151 -5.89 1.18 -16.18
C GLY A 151 -6.83 0.30 -15.34
N ILE A 152 -6.64 0.22 -14.02
CA ILE A 152 -7.54 -0.53 -13.14
C ILE A 152 -8.90 0.19 -13.05
N PRO A 153 -9.99 -0.40 -13.53
CA PRO A 153 -11.32 0.21 -13.46
C PRO A 153 -11.84 0.16 -12.02
N ALA A 154 -12.42 1.26 -11.58
CA ALA A 154 -13.09 1.31 -10.29
C ALA A 154 -14.19 2.36 -10.32
N ARG A 155 -15.34 2.00 -9.80
CA ARG A 155 -16.49 2.90 -9.66
C ARG A 155 -16.44 3.70 -8.37
N TRP A 156 -15.84 3.16 -7.33
CA TRP A 156 -15.82 3.75 -6.01
C TRP A 156 -14.42 3.77 -5.41
N VAL A 157 -14.16 4.79 -4.61
CA VAL A 157 -12.96 4.88 -3.77
C VAL A 157 -13.41 5.03 -2.32
N ALA A 158 -12.98 4.13 -1.45
CA ALA A 158 -13.15 4.19 -0.01
C ALA A 158 -11.82 4.56 0.66
N ALA A 159 -11.85 5.52 1.57
CA ALA A 159 -10.69 5.94 2.36
C ALA A 159 -11.14 6.29 3.78
N ASP A 160 -10.17 6.38 4.70
CA ASP A 160 -10.42 6.85 6.06
C ASP A 160 -10.76 8.35 6.11
N GLU A 161 -11.14 8.84 7.30
CA GLU A 161 -11.49 10.25 7.51
C GLU A 161 -10.32 11.19 7.20
N VAL A 162 -9.08 10.80 7.48
CA VAL A 162 -7.87 11.61 7.26
C VAL A 162 -7.64 11.84 5.77
N SER A 163 -7.69 10.80 4.97
CA SER A 163 -7.55 10.89 3.51
C SER A 163 -8.78 11.50 2.87
N GLY A 164 -9.99 11.11 3.29
CA GLY A 164 -11.26 11.66 2.83
C GLY A 164 -11.46 13.14 3.18
N GLY A 165 -10.85 13.62 4.27
CA GLY A 165 -10.82 15.04 4.67
C GLY A 165 -9.91 15.93 3.81
N ASP A 166 -8.91 15.36 3.14
CA ASP A 166 -7.96 16.11 2.31
C ASP A 166 -8.63 16.63 1.02
N SER A 167 -8.59 17.95 0.83
CA SER A 167 -9.24 18.60 -0.32
C SER A 167 -8.61 18.23 -1.64
N LYS A 168 -7.28 18.02 -1.67
CA LYS A 168 -6.56 17.63 -2.89
C LYS A 168 -6.90 16.20 -3.28
N PHE A 169 -7.08 15.31 -2.29
CA PHE A 169 -7.54 13.94 -2.53
C PHE A 169 -8.95 13.94 -3.14
N ARG A 170 -9.90 14.68 -2.55
CA ARG A 170 -11.26 14.80 -3.09
C ARG A 170 -11.31 15.42 -4.50
N ASN A 171 -10.48 16.44 -4.76
CA ASN A 171 -10.42 17.06 -6.08
C ASN A 171 -9.87 16.11 -7.15
N LEU A 172 -8.92 15.24 -6.79
CA LEU A 172 -8.43 14.20 -7.70
C LEU A 172 -9.56 13.25 -8.14
N LEU A 173 -10.49 12.92 -7.24
CA LEU A 173 -11.62 12.04 -7.55
C LEU A 173 -12.68 12.73 -8.42
N LYS A 174 -12.95 14.03 -8.18
CA LYS A 174 -13.97 14.80 -8.93
C LYS A 174 -13.60 15.08 -10.37
N ASN A 175 -12.32 15.18 -10.68
CA ASN A 175 -11.85 15.54 -12.03
C ASN A 175 -11.77 14.33 -12.99
N ARG A 176 -12.51 13.27 -12.70
CA ARG A 176 -12.48 12.00 -13.45
C ARG A 176 -13.83 11.54 -13.98
N ASP A 177 -14.83 12.42 -13.93
CA ASP A 177 -16.13 12.25 -14.60
C ASP A 177 -16.05 12.59 -16.08
#